data_978780c01e0f76aba6f02c38a4798059
#
_entry.id   978780c01e0f76aba6f02c38a4798059
#
_cell.length_a   1.000
_cell.length_b   1.000
_cell.length_c   1.000
_cell.angle_alpha   90.00
_cell.angle_beta   90.00
_cell.angle_gamma   90.00
#
_symmetry.space_group_name_H-M   'P 1'
#
loop_
_entity.id
_entity.type
_entity.pdbx_description
1 polymer ?
#
loop_
_entity_poly.entity_id
_entity_poly.type
_entity_poly.pdbx_seq_one_letter_code
_entity_poly.pdbx_strand_id
1 'polypeptide(L)'
;MSGSVGLACLFAFGLICTINKVYRTRALHSRVTTKPPPLPSFGAAFLVDWVARVVCVSEKTLYDTAGLDALYFDRVNRLCLAISAFLALVNLGVILPVNYHLGTVISSVGATRVGGMSLMDKISMINVPAGSPLLWIHAAAVIVTVAFVSILLYQAFVDYREDRQSWL
;
A
#
# COMPACT_ATOMS: atom_id res chain seq x y z
N MET A 1 6.49 -10.14 12.95
CA MET A 1 7.02 -11.21 12.09
C MET A 1 6.81 -10.96 10.58
N SER A 2 5.77 -10.28 10.15
CA SER A 2 5.50 -10.04 8.70
C SER A 2 6.53 -9.14 7.99
N GLY A 3 7.10 -8.14 8.66
CA GLY A 3 8.06 -7.22 8.04
C GLY A 3 9.42 -7.83 7.69
N SER A 4 9.90 -8.77 8.52
CA SER A 4 11.16 -9.48 8.26
C SER A 4 11.04 -10.45 7.08
N VAL A 5 9.88 -11.08 6.91
CA VAL A 5 9.60 -11.95 5.75
C VAL A 5 9.53 -11.12 4.47
N GLY A 6 8.87 -9.96 4.49
CA GLY A 6 8.82 -9.05 3.34
C GLY A 6 10.22 -8.58 2.90
N LEU A 7 11.06 -8.16 3.85
CA LEU A 7 12.45 -7.79 3.58
C LEU A 7 13.28 -8.96 3.02
N ALA A 8 13.11 -10.16 3.56
CA ALA A 8 13.79 -11.36 3.06
C ALA A 8 13.37 -11.70 1.62
N CYS A 9 12.09 -11.56 1.29
CA CYS A 9 11.58 -11.76 -0.07
C CYS A 9 12.14 -10.72 -1.05
N LEU A 10 12.21 -9.44 -0.67
CA LEU A 10 12.81 -8.40 -1.48
C LEU A 10 14.30 -8.66 -1.75
N PHE A 11 15.01 -9.10 -0.72
CA PHE A 11 16.44 -9.47 -0.83
C PHE A 11 16.65 -10.67 -1.73
N ALA A 12 15.85 -11.72 -1.55
CA ALA A 12 15.89 -12.92 -2.38
C ALA A 12 15.57 -12.61 -3.85
N PHE A 13 14.57 -11.76 -4.11
CA PHE A 13 14.23 -11.32 -5.46
C PHE A 13 15.38 -10.56 -6.11
N GLY A 14 16.01 -9.63 -5.42
CA GLY A 14 17.18 -8.88 -5.91
C GLY A 14 18.33 -9.84 -6.29
N LEU A 15 18.62 -10.84 -5.46
CA LEU A 15 19.61 -11.89 -5.74
C LEU A 15 19.24 -12.75 -6.96
N ILE A 16 18.00 -13.21 -7.04
CA ILE A 16 17.53 -14.05 -8.15
C ILE A 16 17.59 -13.30 -9.47
N CYS A 17 17.18 -12.03 -9.52
CA CYS A 17 17.24 -11.21 -10.73
C CYS A 17 18.67 -11.02 -11.26
N THR A 18 19.67 -10.97 -10.38
CA THR A 18 21.06 -10.78 -10.78
C THR A 18 21.75 -12.08 -11.22
N ILE A 19 21.40 -13.22 -10.60
CA ILE A 19 22.03 -14.53 -10.84
C ILE A 19 21.37 -15.25 -12.02
N ASN A 20 20.05 -15.09 -12.19
CA ASN A 20 19.30 -15.89 -13.16
C ASN A 20 19.44 -15.34 -14.58
N LYS A 21 20.04 -16.13 -15.47
CA LYS A 21 20.21 -15.81 -16.90
C LYS A 21 18.89 -15.53 -17.63
N VAL A 22 17.75 -16.07 -17.17
CA VAL A 22 16.44 -15.88 -17.79
C VAL A 22 16.04 -14.41 -17.83
N TYR A 23 16.31 -13.65 -16.77
CA TYR A 23 16.01 -12.21 -16.74
C TYR A 23 16.92 -11.43 -17.70
N ARG A 24 18.19 -11.84 -17.83
CA ARG A 24 19.15 -11.24 -18.79
C ARG A 24 18.81 -11.54 -20.24
N THR A 25 18.42 -12.78 -20.55
CA THR A 25 18.03 -13.16 -21.91
C THR A 25 16.74 -12.47 -22.35
N ARG A 26 15.76 -12.25 -21.46
CA ARG A 26 14.56 -11.48 -21.79
C ARG A 26 14.89 -10.02 -22.15
N ALA A 27 15.81 -9.39 -21.44
CA ALA A 27 16.23 -8.02 -21.72
C ALA A 27 17.00 -7.91 -23.05
N LEU A 28 17.72 -8.96 -23.46
CA LEU A 28 18.54 -8.98 -24.67
C LEU A 28 17.76 -9.42 -25.94
N HIS A 29 16.78 -10.32 -25.78
CA HIS A 29 16.05 -10.94 -26.89
C HIS A 29 14.59 -10.49 -27.00
N SER A 30 14.25 -9.33 -26.44
CA SER A 30 12.92 -8.76 -26.59
C SER A 30 12.66 -8.50 -28.08
N ARG A 31 11.64 -9.16 -28.64
CA ARG A 31 11.11 -8.88 -29.99
C ARG A 31 10.33 -7.56 -30.05
N VAL A 32 10.19 -6.90 -28.93
CA VAL A 32 9.46 -5.63 -28.80
C VAL A 32 10.38 -4.50 -29.30
N THR A 33 9.84 -3.59 -30.06
CA THR A 33 10.51 -2.42 -30.64
C THR A 33 11.16 -1.52 -29.57
N THR A 34 10.64 -1.52 -28.37
CA THR A 34 11.16 -0.81 -27.21
C THR A 34 11.95 -1.77 -26.31
N LYS A 35 13.23 -1.50 -26.14
CA LYS A 35 14.07 -2.27 -25.23
C LYS A 35 13.65 -2.01 -23.77
N PRO A 36 13.44 -3.07 -22.96
CA PRO A 36 13.21 -2.89 -21.54
C PRO A 36 14.40 -2.17 -20.88
N PRO A 37 14.18 -1.42 -19.79
CA PRO A 37 15.24 -0.73 -19.08
C PRO A 37 16.34 -1.72 -18.65
N PRO A 38 17.62 -1.30 -18.69
CA PRO A 38 18.73 -2.18 -18.34
C PRO A 38 18.58 -2.70 -16.90
N LEU A 39 18.87 -3.99 -16.71
CA LEU A 39 18.91 -4.60 -15.38
C LEU A 39 19.94 -3.90 -14.49
N PRO A 40 19.70 -3.77 -13.19
CA PRO A 40 20.65 -3.18 -12.25
C PRO A 40 21.99 -3.93 -12.31
N SER A 41 23.07 -3.17 -12.35
CA SER A 41 24.43 -3.74 -12.29
C SER A 41 24.75 -4.17 -10.87
N PHE A 42 25.60 -5.19 -10.74
CA PHE A 42 26.11 -5.65 -9.45
C PHE A 42 26.87 -4.50 -8.74
N GLY A 43 26.30 -3.96 -7.68
CA GLY A 43 26.87 -2.94 -6.83
C GLY A 43 26.17 -2.91 -5.47
N ALA A 44 26.70 -2.20 -4.49
CA ALA A 44 26.12 -2.10 -3.14
C ALA A 44 24.65 -1.60 -3.13
N ALA A 45 24.26 -0.89 -4.18
CA ALA A 45 22.90 -0.36 -4.36
C ALA A 45 21.92 -1.33 -5.07
N PHE A 46 22.35 -2.52 -5.46
CA PHE A 46 21.52 -3.44 -6.29
C PHE A 46 20.19 -3.81 -5.63
N LEU A 47 20.13 -3.82 -4.30
CA LEU A 47 18.93 -4.15 -3.54
C LEU A 47 17.87 -3.06 -3.61
N VAL A 48 18.27 -1.80 -3.77
CA VAL A 48 17.38 -0.64 -3.74
C VAL A 48 17.17 -0.07 -5.15
N ASP A 49 18.15 -0.18 -6.03
CA ASP A 49 18.12 0.40 -7.37
C ASP A 49 16.98 -0.15 -8.25
N TRP A 50 16.70 -1.46 -8.16
CA TRP A 50 15.56 -2.04 -8.88
C TRP A 50 14.22 -1.55 -8.36
N VAL A 51 14.09 -1.31 -7.05
CA VAL A 51 12.86 -0.76 -6.44
C VAL A 51 12.61 0.64 -6.97
N ALA A 52 13.63 1.50 -6.96
CA ALA A 52 13.52 2.85 -7.50
C ALA A 52 13.14 2.85 -8.99
N ARG A 53 13.72 1.95 -9.78
CA ARG A 53 13.40 1.82 -11.22
C ARG A 53 11.98 1.33 -11.46
N VAL A 54 11.48 0.40 -10.67
CA VAL A 54 10.09 -0.10 -10.77
C VAL A 54 9.10 0.99 -10.37
N VAL A 55 9.37 1.72 -9.29
CA VAL A 55 8.48 2.77 -8.80
C VAL A 55 8.46 3.99 -9.75
N CYS A 56 9.60 4.31 -10.37
CA CYS A 56 9.75 5.48 -11.25
C CYS A 56 9.54 5.16 -12.75
N VAL A 57 9.09 3.95 -13.09
CA VAL A 57 8.79 3.61 -14.49
C VAL A 57 7.64 4.47 -15.00
N SER A 58 7.81 5.06 -16.21
CA SER A 58 6.73 5.83 -16.82
C SER A 58 5.64 4.89 -17.37
N GLU A 59 4.38 5.29 -17.26
CA GLU A 59 3.24 4.52 -17.77
C GLU A 59 3.39 4.20 -19.26
N LYS A 60 3.89 5.15 -20.05
CA LYS A 60 4.14 4.95 -21.48
C LYS A 60 5.17 3.85 -21.73
N THR A 61 6.28 3.85 -20.98
CA THR A 61 7.31 2.80 -21.10
C THR A 61 6.76 1.44 -20.69
N LEU A 62 5.96 1.40 -19.63
CA LEU A 62 5.32 0.17 -19.16
C LEU A 62 4.34 -0.38 -20.20
N TYR A 63 3.51 0.49 -20.78
CA TYR A 63 2.58 0.13 -21.85
C TYR A 63 3.30 -0.42 -23.08
N ASP A 64 4.33 0.28 -23.56
CA ASP A 64 5.08 -0.08 -24.77
C ASP A 64 5.90 -1.38 -24.61
N THR A 65 6.34 -1.68 -23.38
CA THR A 65 7.21 -2.85 -23.11
C THR A 65 6.47 -4.09 -22.61
N ALA A 66 5.45 -3.91 -21.80
CA ALA A 66 4.76 -5.00 -21.10
C ALA A 66 3.27 -5.11 -21.44
N GLY A 67 2.72 -4.12 -22.14
CA GLY A 67 1.32 -4.11 -22.59
C GLY A 67 0.33 -3.54 -21.58
N LEU A 68 -0.94 -3.53 -22.01
CA LEU A 68 -2.05 -2.91 -21.26
C LEU A 68 -2.28 -3.55 -19.87
N ASP A 69 -2.18 -4.88 -19.80
CA ASP A 69 -2.44 -5.62 -18.55
C ASP A 69 -1.43 -5.26 -17.46
N ALA A 70 -0.16 -5.08 -17.83
CA ALA A 70 0.89 -4.67 -16.89
C ALA A 70 0.67 -3.24 -16.40
N LEU A 71 0.23 -2.34 -17.27
CA LEU A 71 -0.12 -0.97 -16.91
C LEU A 71 -1.26 -0.95 -15.88
N TYR A 72 -2.33 -1.72 -16.11
CA TYR A 72 -3.45 -1.77 -15.17
C TYR A 72 -3.08 -2.43 -13.85
N PHE A 73 -2.25 -3.45 -13.88
CA PHE A 73 -1.73 -4.05 -12.65
C PHE A 73 -0.96 -3.02 -11.79
N ASP A 74 -0.13 -2.20 -12.42
CA ASP A 74 0.61 -1.13 -11.72
C ASP A 74 -0.35 -0.05 -11.18
N ARG A 75 -1.32 0.38 -11.99
CA ARG A 75 -2.34 1.37 -11.55
C ARG A 75 -3.16 0.87 -10.36
N VAL A 76 -3.59 -0.40 -10.37
CA VAL A 76 -4.31 -1.01 -9.22
C VAL A 76 -3.43 -1.05 -7.98
N ASN A 77 -2.15 -1.40 -8.11
CA ASN A 77 -1.22 -1.38 -6.97
C ASN A 77 -1.04 0.03 -6.41
N ARG A 78 -0.89 1.04 -7.26
CA ARG A 78 -0.81 2.45 -6.83
C ARG A 78 -2.09 2.92 -6.15
N LEU A 79 -3.25 2.53 -6.67
CA LEU A 79 -4.55 2.80 -6.06
C LEU A 79 -4.64 2.18 -4.65
N CYS A 80 -4.29 0.90 -4.50
CA CYS A 80 -4.25 0.22 -3.21
C CYS A 80 -3.29 0.89 -2.23
N LEU A 81 -2.12 1.33 -2.71
CA LEU A 81 -1.15 2.06 -1.90
C LEU A 81 -1.70 3.40 -1.43
N ALA A 82 -2.35 4.18 -2.31
CA ALA A 82 -2.97 5.45 -1.96
C ALA A 82 -4.08 5.28 -0.92
N ILE A 83 -4.95 4.28 -1.10
CA ILE A 83 -6.01 3.96 -0.13
C ILE A 83 -5.39 3.57 1.22
N SER A 84 -4.39 2.69 1.22
CA SER A 84 -3.74 2.22 2.44
C SER A 84 -3.01 3.35 3.18
N ALA A 85 -2.35 4.25 2.44
CA ALA A 85 -1.67 5.42 3.00
C ALA A 85 -2.68 6.38 3.65
N PHE A 86 -3.80 6.64 2.99
CA PHE A 86 -4.87 7.47 3.55
C PHE A 86 -5.49 6.84 4.80
N LEU A 87 -5.80 5.55 4.76
CA LEU A 87 -6.31 4.81 5.93
C LEU A 87 -5.32 4.84 7.09
N ALA A 88 -4.03 4.65 6.82
CA ALA A 88 -3.00 4.75 7.84
C ALA A 88 -2.96 6.16 8.46
N LEU A 89 -3.04 7.20 7.65
CA LEU A 89 -3.05 8.59 8.11
C LEU A 89 -4.26 8.88 9.00
N VAL A 90 -5.46 8.47 8.62
CA VAL A 90 -6.68 8.66 9.41
C VAL A 90 -6.62 7.84 10.71
N ASN A 91 -6.23 6.57 10.61
CA ASN A 91 -6.23 5.70 11.80
C ASN A 91 -5.11 6.06 12.78
N LEU A 92 -3.89 6.31 12.32
CA LEU A 92 -2.75 6.64 13.19
C LEU A 92 -2.77 8.10 13.63
N GLY A 93 -3.25 9.01 12.77
CA GLY A 93 -3.27 10.46 13.06
C GLY A 93 -4.46 10.92 13.86
N VAL A 94 -5.61 10.27 13.73
CA VAL A 94 -6.87 10.71 14.36
C VAL A 94 -7.39 9.66 15.32
N ILE A 95 -7.70 8.46 14.85
CA ILE A 95 -8.40 7.44 15.63
C ILE A 95 -7.55 6.94 16.80
N LEU A 96 -6.28 6.65 16.57
CA LEU A 96 -5.38 6.14 17.60
C LEU A 96 -5.17 7.15 18.75
N PRO A 97 -4.86 8.46 18.51
CA PRO A 97 -4.77 9.44 19.57
C PRO A 97 -6.10 9.63 20.34
N VAL A 98 -7.24 9.62 19.64
CA VAL A 98 -8.56 9.73 20.27
C VAL A 98 -8.79 8.56 21.22
N ASN A 99 -8.56 7.34 20.78
CA ASN A 99 -8.75 6.15 21.61
C ASN A 99 -7.76 6.12 22.80
N TYR A 100 -6.52 6.48 22.57
CA TYR A 100 -5.47 6.38 23.59
C TYR A 100 -5.56 7.46 24.67
N HIS A 101 -5.75 8.73 24.27
CA HIS A 101 -5.70 9.86 25.18
C HIS A 101 -7.06 10.27 25.75
N LEU A 102 -8.12 10.14 24.95
CA LEU A 102 -9.46 10.57 25.32
C LEU A 102 -10.36 9.42 25.75
N GLY A 103 -9.95 8.17 25.53
CA GLY A 103 -10.64 7.00 26.05
C GLY A 103 -10.44 6.85 27.56
N THR A 104 -11.52 6.65 28.28
CA THR A 104 -11.52 6.61 29.76
C THR A 104 -12.00 5.28 30.34
N VAL A 105 -12.57 4.38 29.53
CA VAL A 105 -13.14 3.11 30.00
C VAL A 105 -12.09 2.24 30.70
N ILE A 106 -10.87 2.21 30.15
CA ILE A 106 -9.80 1.39 30.70
C ILE A 106 -9.27 1.96 32.03
N SER A 107 -9.25 3.28 32.15
CA SER A 107 -8.84 3.93 33.40
C SER A 107 -9.80 3.65 34.54
N SER A 108 -11.11 3.52 34.23
CA SER A 108 -12.16 3.26 35.24
C SER A 108 -12.32 1.77 35.59
N VAL A 109 -12.10 0.87 34.61
CA VAL A 109 -12.29 -0.58 34.77
C VAL A 109 -11.01 -1.32 35.11
N GLY A 110 -9.85 -0.73 34.82
CA GLY A 110 -8.51 -1.34 35.03
C GLY A 110 -8.19 -1.68 36.47
N ALA A 111 -8.91 -1.08 37.44
CA ALA A 111 -8.77 -1.42 38.85
C ALA A 111 -9.48 -2.72 39.27
N THR A 112 -10.37 -3.28 38.43
CA THR A 112 -11.22 -4.43 38.79
C THR A 112 -10.98 -5.69 37.95
N ARG A 113 -10.21 -5.63 36.87
CA ARG A 113 -9.87 -6.83 36.09
C ARG A 113 -8.53 -7.43 36.50
N VAL A 114 -8.60 -8.61 37.08
CA VAL A 114 -7.46 -9.49 37.33
C VAL A 114 -6.89 -9.95 35.98
N GLY A 115 -5.79 -9.34 35.53
CA GLY A 115 -5.15 -9.77 34.28
C GLY A 115 -4.65 -8.69 33.36
N GLY A 116 -4.47 -7.46 33.84
CA GLY A 116 -3.80 -6.37 33.09
C GLY A 116 -4.33 -6.14 31.68
N MET A 117 -4.85 -4.98 31.37
CA MET A 117 -5.33 -4.65 30.04
C MET A 117 -4.19 -4.47 29.06
N SER A 118 -4.30 -5.11 27.90
CA SER A 118 -3.32 -5.04 26.82
C SER A 118 -3.24 -3.61 26.27
N LEU A 119 -2.07 -3.24 25.76
CA LEU A 119 -1.89 -2.00 25.00
C LEU A 119 -2.86 -1.90 23.83
N MET A 120 -3.22 -3.03 23.24
CA MET A 120 -4.21 -3.12 22.17
C MET A 120 -5.60 -2.66 22.59
N ASP A 121 -6.00 -2.92 23.82
CA ASP A 121 -7.31 -2.47 24.34
C ASP A 121 -7.36 -0.94 24.47
N LYS A 122 -6.23 -0.32 24.86
CA LYS A 122 -6.13 1.15 24.96
C LYS A 122 -6.23 1.88 23.63
N ILE A 123 -5.71 1.30 22.58
CA ILE A 123 -5.73 1.89 21.23
C ILE A 123 -6.99 1.55 20.45
N SER A 124 -7.80 0.62 20.94
CA SER A 124 -9.03 0.18 20.30
C SER A 124 -10.23 1.04 20.73
N MET A 125 -11.30 0.96 19.94
CA MET A 125 -12.58 1.63 20.23
C MET A 125 -13.21 1.20 21.58
N ILE A 126 -12.79 0.08 22.12
CA ILE A 126 -13.30 -0.44 23.42
C ILE A 126 -12.94 0.50 24.60
N ASN A 127 -11.93 1.34 24.42
CA ASN A 127 -11.53 2.36 25.41
C ASN A 127 -12.46 3.58 25.41
N VAL A 128 -13.32 3.75 24.41
CA VAL A 128 -14.24 4.88 24.31
C VAL A 128 -15.56 4.49 24.99
N PRO A 129 -16.07 5.28 25.96
CA PRO A 129 -17.32 4.99 26.66
C PRO A 129 -18.52 4.98 25.70
N ALA A 130 -19.45 4.05 25.92
CA ALA A 130 -20.71 4.04 25.20
C ALA A 130 -21.48 5.35 25.42
N GLY A 131 -22.02 5.93 24.35
CA GLY A 131 -22.71 7.23 24.40
C GLY A 131 -21.81 8.45 24.43
N SER A 132 -20.48 8.30 24.39
CA SER A 132 -19.54 9.42 24.33
C SER A 132 -19.64 10.17 23.01
N PRO A 133 -19.55 11.52 23.00
CA PRO A 133 -19.45 12.30 21.78
C PRO A 133 -18.21 11.97 20.94
N LEU A 134 -17.19 11.32 21.48
CA LEU A 134 -16.02 10.84 20.75
C LEU A 134 -16.37 9.81 19.66
N LEU A 135 -17.48 9.11 19.81
CA LEU A 135 -17.98 8.16 18.80
C LEU A 135 -18.33 8.84 17.47
N TRP A 136 -18.68 10.13 17.50
CA TRP A 136 -18.91 10.91 16.28
C TRP A 136 -17.63 11.08 15.44
N ILE A 137 -16.47 11.13 16.08
CA ILE A 137 -15.18 11.19 15.37
C ILE A 137 -14.95 9.91 14.56
N HIS A 138 -15.29 8.74 15.14
CA HIS A 138 -15.23 7.47 14.42
C HIS A 138 -16.22 7.43 13.25
N ALA A 139 -17.45 7.89 13.47
CA ALA A 139 -18.45 7.98 12.41
C ALA A 139 -18.00 8.90 11.27
N ALA A 140 -17.47 10.07 11.60
CA ALA A 140 -16.92 11.01 10.62
C ALA A 140 -15.74 10.40 9.85
N ALA A 141 -14.83 9.71 10.53
CA ALA A 141 -13.69 9.03 9.90
C ALA A 141 -14.15 7.96 8.89
N VAL A 142 -15.19 7.18 9.23
CA VAL A 142 -15.77 6.20 8.32
C VAL A 142 -16.37 6.88 7.09
N ILE A 143 -17.18 7.93 7.27
CA ILE A 143 -17.81 8.66 6.16
C ILE A 143 -16.75 9.24 5.22
N VAL A 144 -15.73 9.91 5.78
CA VAL A 144 -14.62 10.49 5.00
C VAL A 144 -13.85 9.42 4.24
N THR A 145 -13.58 8.27 4.90
CA THR A 145 -12.90 7.15 4.26
C THR A 145 -13.72 6.57 3.10
N VAL A 146 -15.01 6.33 3.30
CA VAL A 146 -15.89 5.78 2.25
C VAL A 146 -15.97 6.77 1.08
N ALA A 147 -16.13 8.05 1.34
CA ALA A 147 -16.17 9.07 0.29
C ALA A 147 -14.85 9.11 -0.51
N PHE A 148 -13.71 9.11 0.18
CA PHE A 148 -12.39 9.12 -0.45
C PHE A 148 -12.16 7.90 -1.33
N VAL A 149 -12.42 6.70 -0.81
CA VAL A 149 -12.26 5.44 -1.55
C VAL A 149 -13.20 5.41 -2.77
N SER A 150 -14.45 5.85 -2.60
CA SER A 150 -15.42 5.91 -3.70
C SER A 150 -14.98 6.83 -4.83
N ILE A 151 -14.42 7.99 -4.51
CA ILE A 151 -13.90 8.95 -5.49
C ILE A 151 -12.71 8.33 -6.26
N LEU A 152 -11.75 7.71 -5.55
CA LEU A 152 -10.60 7.08 -6.19
C LEU A 152 -11.00 5.91 -7.09
N LEU A 153 -11.93 5.07 -6.65
CA LEU A 153 -12.46 3.97 -7.46
C LEU A 153 -13.19 4.47 -8.69
N TYR A 154 -13.98 5.53 -8.55
CA TYR A 154 -14.68 6.13 -9.68
C TYR A 154 -13.69 6.67 -10.73
N GLN A 155 -12.67 7.40 -10.31
CA GLN A 155 -11.61 7.90 -11.19
C GLN A 155 -10.90 6.75 -11.91
N ALA A 156 -10.47 5.73 -11.17
CA ALA A 156 -9.82 4.55 -11.75
C ALA A 156 -10.72 3.82 -12.77
N PHE A 157 -12.02 3.78 -12.53
CA PHE A 157 -12.98 3.18 -13.46
C PHE A 157 -13.15 4.01 -14.74
N VAL A 158 -13.20 5.34 -14.62
CA VAL A 158 -13.30 6.24 -15.79
C VAL A 158 -12.06 6.10 -16.66
N ASP A 159 -10.87 6.15 -16.06
CA ASP A 159 -9.60 6.01 -16.77
C ASP A 159 -9.52 4.64 -17.49
N TYR A 160 -9.93 3.58 -16.81
CA TYR A 160 -10.00 2.25 -17.43
C TYR A 160 -10.90 2.22 -18.64
N ARG A 161 -12.08 2.80 -18.54
CA ARG A 161 -13.06 2.81 -19.64
C ARG A 161 -12.51 3.56 -20.85
N GLU A 162 -11.89 4.73 -20.65
CA GLU A 162 -11.33 5.56 -21.71
C GLU A 162 -10.18 4.84 -22.44
N ASP A 163 -9.24 4.27 -21.68
CA ASP A 163 -8.11 3.54 -22.28
C ASP A 163 -8.58 2.31 -23.05
N ARG A 164 -9.56 1.56 -22.54
CA ARG A 164 -10.10 0.41 -23.23
C ARG A 164 -10.81 0.78 -24.52
N GLN A 165 -11.55 1.90 -24.54
CA GLN A 165 -12.21 2.39 -25.76
C GLN A 165 -11.20 2.87 -26.80
N SER A 166 -10.09 3.47 -26.38
CA SER A 166 -9.03 3.91 -27.29
C SER A 166 -8.26 2.74 -27.91
N TRP A 167 -8.35 1.56 -27.31
CA TRP A 167 -7.64 0.35 -27.76
C TRP A 167 -8.46 -0.51 -28.73
N LEU A 168 -9.78 -0.35 -28.75
CA LEU A 168 -10.72 -1.03 -29.66
C LEU A 168 -10.85 -0.29 -30.98
#